data_65d110e54c262cf8be028ba634a59fcb
#
_entry.id   65d110e54c262cf8be028ba634a59fcb
#
_cell.length_a   1.000
_cell.length_b   1.000
_cell.length_c   1.000
_cell.angle_alpha   90.00
_cell.angle_beta   90.00
_cell.angle_gamma   90.00
#
_symmetry.space_group_name_H-M   'P 1'
#
loop_
_entity.id
_entity.type
_entity.pdbx_description
1 polymer ?
#
loop_
_entity_poly.entity_id
_entity_poly.type
_entity_poly.pdbx_seq_one_letter_code
_entity_poly.pdbx_strand_id
1 'polypeptide(L)'
;DQILAAEAIYSVFYQGNPINLRTLNKLVSYPGPKYKKVSFSNSGHAFNLAEKLNKTFSTTEFQVIKLTTGDVVTEDDLNDAQG
;
A
#
# COMPACT_ATOMS: atom_id res chain seq x y z
N ASP A 1 10.42 -22.83 -3.61
CA ASP A 1 9.76 -21.84 -2.77
C ASP A 1 8.93 -22.53 -1.69
N GLN A 2 8.81 -21.87 -0.55
CA GLN A 2 8.02 -22.35 0.57
C GLN A 2 6.88 -21.36 0.84
N ILE A 3 5.66 -21.89 1.01
CA ILE A 3 4.49 -21.08 1.31
C ILE A 3 4.29 -21.04 2.81
N LEU A 4 4.35 -19.84 3.38
CA LEU A 4 4.11 -19.60 4.80
C LEU A 4 2.84 -18.77 4.96
N ALA A 5 2.00 -19.18 5.92
CA ALA A 5 0.78 -18.44 6.24
C ALA A 5 1.14 -17.09 6.90
N ALA A 6 0.41 -16.05 6.54
CA ALA A 6 0.47 -14.76 7.21
C ALA A 6 -0.82 -14.55 8.01
N GLU A 7 -0.71 -13.85 9.15
CA GLU A 7 -1.87 -13.55 9.99
C GLU A 7 -2.84 -12.61 9.29
N ALA A 8 -2.28 -11.61 8.61
CA ALA A 8 -3.06 -10.55 7.97
C ALA A 8 -2.18 -9.79 6.97
N ILE A 9 -2.79 -8.89 6.23
CA ILE A 9 -2.09 -7.87 5.46
C ILE A 9 -2.22 -6.55 6.21
N TYR A 10 -1.11 -5.88 6.43
CA TYR A 10 -1.08 -4.57 7.08
C TYR A 10 -0.80 -3.53 6.01
N SER A 11 -1.72 -2.61 5.81
CA SER A 11 -1.61 -1.60 4.75
C SER A 11 -1.66 -0.20 5.33
N VAL A 12 -0.89 0.71 4.75
CA VAL A 12 -0.93 2.11 5.14
C VAL A 12 -2.07 2.78 4.40
N PHE A 13 -2.97 3.40 5.17
CA PHE A 13 -4.10 4.16 4.67
C PHE A 13 -3.89 5.63 5.00
N TYR A 14 -4.48 6.52 4.23
CA TYR A 14 -4.49 7.96 4.48
C TYR A 14 -5.93 8.44 4.54
N GLN A 15 -6.28 9.07 5.66
CA GLN A 15 -7.65 9.56 5.90
C GLN A 15 -8.70 8.46 5.72
N GLY A 16 -8.37 7.23 6.16
CA GLY A 16 -9.27 6.10 6.08
C GLY A 16 -9.39 5.45 4.71
N ASN A 17 -8.59 5.85 3.74
CA ASN A 17 -8.64 5.32 2.37
C ASN A 17 -7.35 4.61 1.99
N PRO A 18 -7.43 3.54 1.18
CA PRO A 18 -6.24 2.93 0.59
C PRO A 18 -5.51 3.94 -0.28
N ILE A 19 -4.19 3.80 -0.36
CA ILE A 19 -3.35 4.74 -1.10
C ILE A 19 -2.39 4.03 -2.05
N ASN A 20 -1.89 4.79 -3.00
CA ASN A 20 -0.69 4.47 -3.77
C ASN A 20 0.37 5.51 -3.47
N LEU A 21 1.62 5.07 -3.36
CA LEU A 21 2.77 5.98 -3.25
C LEU A 21 3.53 5.96 -4.55
N ARG A 22 3.62 7.11 -5.19
CA ARG A 22 4.38 7.26 -6.41
C ARG A 22 5.64 8.09 -6.13
N THR A 23 6.77 7.56 -6.57
CA THR A 23 8.03 8.27 -6.43
C THR A 23 8.09 9.40 -7.46
N LEU A 24 8.33 10.61 -6.97
CA LEU A 24 8.59 11.77 -7.81
C LEU A 24 10.07 12.08 -7.74
N ASN A 25 10.80 11.80 -8.83
CA ASN A 25 12.21 12.18 -8.93
C ASN A 25 12.45 12.80 -10.30
N LYS A 26 12.60 14.11 -10.29
CA LYS A 26 12.76 14.90 -11.51
C LYS A 26 14.15 14.74 -12.14
N LEU A 27 15.10 14.18 -11.39
CA LEU A 27 16.48 14.03 -11.85
C LEU A 27 16.72 12.73 -12.60
N VAL A 28 15.79 11.79 -12.51
CA VAL A 28 15.92 10.47 -13.13
C VAL A 28 14.79 10.27 -14.11
N SER A 29 15.14 9.89 -15.33
CA SER A 29 14.18 9.57 -16.38
C SER A 29 13.77 8.10 -16.24
N TYR A 30 12.50 7.87 -15.88
CA TYR A 30 11.92 6.53 -15.86
C TYR A 30 10.96 6.37 -17.03
N PRO A 31 10.81 5.15 -17.56
CA PRO A 31 9.84 4.88 -18.63
C PRO A 31 8.38 4.95 -18.17
N GLY A 32 8.12 5.25 -16.91
CA GLY A 32 6.77 5.38 -16.35
C GLY A 32 6.81 5.70 -14.87
N PRO A 33 5.65 5.88 -14.22
CA PRO A 33 5.60 6.15 -12.78
C PRO A 33 6.10 4.94 -12.00
N LYS A 34 6.84 5.21 -10.94
CA LYS A 34 7.36 4.18 -10.05
C LYS A 34 6.62 4.23 -8.72
N TYR A 35 6.03 3.11 -8.32
CA TYR A 35 5.23 3.02 -7.10
C TYR A 35 5.99 2.29 -6.02
N LYS A 36 5.79 2.72 -4.78
CA LYS A 36 6.34 2.07 -3.60
C LYS A 36 5.29 1.14 -2.99
N LYS A 37 5.76 0.09 -2.34
CA LYS A 37 4.91 -0.85 -1.63
C LYS A 37 4.29 -0.17 -0.40
N VAL A 38 2.98 -0.35 -0.22
CA VAL A 38 2.23 0.21 0.91
C VAL A 38 1.54 -0.87 1.75
N SER A 39 1.60 -2.14 1.33
CA SER A 39 0.96 -3.26 2.01
C SER A 39 2.00 -4.32 2.33
N PHE A 40 1.91 -4.90 3.52
CA PHE A 40 2.92 -5.82 4.05
C PHE A 40 2.25 -6.93 4.87
N SER A 41 2.86 -8.12 4.87
CA SER A 41 2.47 -9.16 5.81
C SER A 41 3.06 -8.94 7.21
N ASN A 42 4.04 -8.05 7.33
CA ASN A 42 4.69 -7.70 8.60
C ASN A 42 4.22 -6.34 9.07
N SER A 43 3.61 -6.28 10.26
CA SER A 43 3.07 -5.04 10.81
C SER A 43 4.15 -3.98 11.06
N GLY A 44 5.35 -4.40 11.45
CA GLY A 44 6.47 -3.48 11.71
C GLY A 44 6.84 -2.66 10.49
N HIS A 45 6.86 -3.27 9.32
CA HIS A 45 7.14 -2.56 8.07
C HIS A 45 6.07 -1.51 7.76
N ALA A 46 4.80 -1.86 8.00
CA ALA A 46 3.70 -0.93 7.78
C ALA A 46 3.77 0.27 8.74
N PHE A 47 4.04 0.02 10.02
CA PHE A 47 4.18 1.10 11.02
C PHE A 47 5.35 2.02 10.70
N ASN A 48 6.49 1.47 10.28
CA ASN A 48 7.65 2.27 9.90
C ASN A 48 7.32 3.19 8.73
N LEU A 49 6.61 2.69 7.74
CA LEU A 49 6.21 3.48 6.60
C LEU A 49 5.21 4.58 7.00
N ALA A 50 4.20 4.24 7.79
CA ALA A 50 3.20 5.22 8.24
C ALA A 50 3.86 6.35 9.04
N GLU A 51 4.78 6.01 9.93
CA GLU A 51 5.52 6.99 10.72
C GLU A 51 6.35 7.91 9.83
N LYS A 52 7.06 7.34 8.86
CA LYS A 52 7.86 8.11 7.92
C LYS A 52 6.99 9.09 7.11
N LEU A 53 5.83 8.64 6.63
CA LEU A 53 4.93 9.48 5.84
C LEU A 53 4.32 10.58 6.70
N ASN A 54 3.94 10.28 7.94
CA ASN A 54 3.43 11.29 8.87
C ASN A 54 4.46 12.39 9.11
N LYS A 55 5.72 12.05 9.24
CA LYS A 55 6.79 13.03 9.38
C LYS A 55 7.01 13.82 8.10
N THR A 56 7.04 13.13 6.96
CA THR A 56 7.31 13.76 5.66
C THR A 56 6.22 14.79 5.30
N PHE A 57 4.96 14.46 5.56
CA PHE A 57 3.83 15.32 5.21
C PHE A 57 3.28 16.13 6.39
N SER A 58 3.96 16.09 7.55
CA SER A 58 3.59 16.85 8.75
C SER A 58 2.13 16.61 9.15
N THR A 59 1.75 15.35 9.25
CA THR A 59 0.38 14.93 9.58
C THR A 59 0.39 13.74 10.53
N THR A 60 -0.77 13.37 11.04
CA THR A 60 -0.98 12.15 11.82
C THR A 60 -1.99 11.22 11.13
N GLU A 61 -2.34 11.50 9.88
CA GLU A 61 -3.45 10.84 9.18
C GLU A 61 -3.07 9.58 8.43
N PHE A 62 -1.78 9.23 8.39
CA PHE A 62 -1.34 7.93 7.86
C PHE A 62 -1.46 6.89 8.97
N GLN A 63 -2.26 5.87 8.74
CA GLN A 63 -2.55 4.83 9.73
C GLN A 63 -2.33 3.45 9.13
N VAL A 64 -2.02 2.49 10.00
CA VAL A 64 -1.91 1.09 9.59
C VAL A 64 -3.25 0.41 9.81
N ILE A 65 -3.77 -0.17 8.76
CA ILE A 65 -5.03 -0.93 8.80
C ILE A 65 -4.70 -2.42 8.65
N LYS A 66 -5.23 -3.23 9.56
CA LYS A 66 -5.10 -4.68 9.52
C LYS A 66 -6.24 -5.27 8.68
N LEU A 67 -5.89 -5.96 7.61
CA LEU A 67 -6.85 -6.56 6.70
C LEU A 67 -6.79 -8.09 6.85
N THR A 68 -7.86 -8.69 7.34
CA THR A 68 -7.93 -10.14 7.61
C THR A 68 -8.87 -10.86 6.65
N THR A 69 -9.77 -10.15 6.00
CA THR A 69 -10.74 -10.70 5.06
C THR A 69 -10.72 -9.90 3.77
N GLY A 70 -11.25 -10.49 2.73
CA GLY A 70 -11.32 -9.84 1.44
C GLY A 70 -12.17 -10.64 0.48
N ASP A 71 -12.35 -10.09 -0.69
CA ASP A 71 -13.11 -10.71 -1.77
C ASP A 71 -12.16 -11.28 -2.82
N VAL A 72 -12.51 -12.44 -3.36
CA VAL A 72 -11.79 -12.98 -4.52
C VAL A 72 -12.14 -12.13 -5.74
N VAL A 73 -11.11 -11.67 -6.42
CA VAL A 73 -11.27 -10.85 -7.62
C VAL A 73 -10.78 -11.66 -8.82
N THR A 74 -11.55 -11.68 -9.88
CA THR A 74 -11.18 -12.32 -11.15
C THR A 74 -10.79 -11.25 -12.18
N GLU A 75 -10.20 -11.69 -13.29
CA GLU A 75 -9.88 -10.76 -14.38
C GLU A 75 -11.13 -10.12 -14.96
N ASP A 76 -12.26 -10.85 -14.99
CA ASP A 76 -13.52 -10.31 -15.47
C ASP A 76 -14.02 -9.17 -14.56
N ASP A 77 -13.87 -9.31 -13.25
CA ASP A 77 -14.23 -8.26 -12.29
C ASP A 77 -13.40 -6.98 -12.52
N LEU A 78 -12.12 -7.15 -12.82
CA LEU A 78 -11.23 -6.01 -13.10
C LEU A 78 -11.59 -5.33 -14.41
N ASN A 79 -11.97 -6.08 -15.43
CA ASN A 79 -12.41 -5.54 -16.72
C ASN A 79 -13.70 -4.75 -16.56
N ASP A 80 -14.65 -5.26 -15.78
CA ASP A 80 -15.92 -4.57 -15.51
C ASP A 80 -15.68 -3.25 -14.78
N ALA A 81 -14.72 -3.23 -13.85
CA ALA A 81 -14.39 -2.02 -13.12
C ALA A 81 -13.77 -0.93 -14.00
N GLN A 82 -13.20 -1.30 -15.14
CA GLN A 82 -12.59 -0.36 -16.08
C GLN A 82 -13.55 0.09 -17.18
N GLY A 83 -14.64 -0.63 -17.32
CA GLY A 83 -15.68 -0.31 -18.29
C GLY A 83 -16.63 0.74 -17.75
#